data_b896ee1da58ddfc4624aec377c4a9f72
#
_entry.id   b896ee1da58ddfc4624aec377c4a9f72
#
_cell.length_a   1.000
_cell.length_b   1.000
_cell.length_c   1.000
_cell.angle_alpha   90.00
_cell.angle_beta   90.00
_cell.angle_gamma   90.00
#
_symmetry.space_group_name_H-M   'P 1'
#
loop_
_entity.id
_entity.type
_entity.pdbx_description
1 polymer ?
#
loop_
_entity_poly.entity_id
_entity_poly.type
_entity_poly.pdbx_seq_one_letter_code
_entity_poly.pdbx_strand_id
1 'polypeptide(L)'
;MNQQAAEEQELKLELRLAQLERNEACQENFLHFVRRMWPDFITGRHHKIIAEKLERVAKGELKRLIINMAPRHTKSEFASFLFPAWMMGRNPSMKIIQATHTTELAVNFGRKTKNLIDNEEYKEVFPDVKLAADSKASGRWDTSSGGMYYAVGVGSNLAGRGGDLVVIDDPHSEQTAMSAKGFDDAWDWYTGGPRQRLQPGGSIVLVQTRWSEKDMTGQLIRAMAKDPLADQWEIVELPAIFEDGKPCWPEFWSLEDLTAVRASIPPSKWNAQYQQNPTGEENAIIPREWWNKWEQEQVPQLQYVIQSYDTAFSKRETSDFSAITTWGVFYPVEGEGPNLILLDSKKGRWDFPELKEIALELYSFWEPDSVIVEAKASGMPLTQEMRQTGIPVINFTPSRGNDKVSRVHAVSPLFEAGMVWAPDKTFAEELIEEVAAFPNGEYDDLVDSMTQALMRYRQGNFVQLPSDDWEESDQSARVRAYY
;
A
#
# COMPACT_ATOMS: atom_id res chain seq x y z
N MET A 1 -46.59 -29.46 -49.19
CA MET A 1 -45.29 -28.74 -49.20
C MET A 1 -45.37 -27.33 -48.59
N ASN A 2 -46.51 -26.62 -48.59
CA ASN A 2 -46.59 -25.25 -48.07
C ASN A 2 -46.61 -25.14 -46.53
N GLN A 3 -47.26 -26.09 -45.82
CA GLN A 3 -47.43 -25.94 -44.35
C GLN A 3 -46.12 -26.19 -43.58
N GLN A 4 -45.37 -27.18 -43.96
CA GLN A 4 -44.06 -27.49 -43.37
C GLN A 4 -43.02 -26.40 -43.63
N ALA A 5 -43.08 -25.74 -44.82
CA ALA A 5 -42.19 -24.62 -45.11
C ALA A 5 -42.58 -23.34 -44.32
N ALA A 6 -43.88 -23.14 -44.04
CA ALA A 6 -44.35 -22.04 -43.20
C ALA A 6 -43.94 -22.21 -41.72
N GLU A 7 -44.12 -23.42 -41.17
CA GLU A 7 -43.68 -23.78 -39.81
C GLU A 7 -42.16 -23.64 -39.63
N GLU A 8 -41.37 -24.05 -40.65
CA GLU A 8 -39.91 -23.88 -40.61
C GLU A 8 -39.51 -22.40 -40.69
N GLN A 9 -40.23 -21.60 -41.43
CA GLN A 9 -39.99 -20.14 -41.50
C GLN A 9 -40.38 -19.43 -40.22
N GLU A 10 -41.47 -19.81 -39.59
CA GLU A 10 -41.90 -19.27 -38.29
C GLU A 10 -40.88 -19.60 -37.19
N LEU A 11 -40.41 -20.84 -37.09
CA LEU A 11 -39.38 -21.26 -36.15
C LEU A 11 -38.09 -20.48 -36.37
N LYS A 12 -37.64 -20.23 -37.60
CA LYS A 12 -36.50 -19.38 -37.93
C LYS A 12 -36.65 -17.94 -37.44
N LEU A 13 -37.85 -17.37 -37.59
CA LEU A 13 -38.18 -16.03 -37.12
C LEU A 13 -38.16 -15.93 -35.62
N GLU A 14 -38.75 -16.91 -34.91
CA GLU A 14 -38.73 -16.99 -33.46
C GLU A 14 -37.30 -17.10 -32.92
N LEU A 15 -36.50 -17.98 -33.50
CA LEU A 15 -35.07 -18.13 -33.12
C LEU A 15 -34.29 -16.83 -33.35
N ARG A 16 -34.56 -16.14 -34.45
CA ARG A 16 -33.92 -14.86 -34.77
C ARG A 16 -34.36 -13.75 -33.79
N LEU A 17 -35.62 -13.70 -33.42
CA LEU A 17 -36.13 -12.75 -32.44
C LEU A 17 -35.47 -13.02 -31.07
N ALA A 18 -35.48 -14.24 -30.62
CA ALA A 18 -34.84 -14.63 -29.35
C ALA A 18 -33.33 -14.34 -29.32
N GLN A 19 -32.65 -14.41 -30.47
CA GLN A 19 -31.24 -14.02 -30.58
C GLN A 19 -31.08 -12.48 -30.48
N LEU A 20 -31.93 -11.71 -31.12
CA LEU A 20 -31.91 -10.24 -31.07
C LEU A 20 -32.17 -9.75 -29.62
N GLU A 21 -33.20 -10.29 -28.96
CA GLU A 21 -33.52 -9.97 -27.57
C GLU A 21 -32.35 -10.26 -26.63
N ARG A 22 -31.66 -11.41 -26.83
CA ARG A 22 -30.46 -11.76 -26.05
C ARG A 22 -29.29 -10.81 -26.33
N ASN A 23 -29.11 -10.38 -27.58
CA ASN A 23 -28.06 -9.42 -27.92
C ASN A 23 -28.36 -8.04 -27.30
N GLU A 24 -29.60 -7.58 -27.39
CA GLU A 24 -30.06 -6.32 -26.77
C GLU A 24 -29.86 -6.36 -25.24
N ALA A 25 -30.23 -7.47 -24.59
CA ALA A 25 -29.97 -7.65 -23.16
C ALA A 25 -28.49 -7.56 -22.85
N CYS A 26 -27.59 -8.08 -23.69
CA CYS A 26 -26.13 -7.96 -23.50
C CYS A 26 -25.63 -6.53 -23.76
N GLN A 27 -26.23 -5.78 -24.64
CA GLN A 27 -25.89 -4.38 -24.91
C GLN A 27 -26.30 -3.46 -23.76
N GLU A 28 -27.39 -3.75 -23.09
CA GLU A 28 -27.96 -2.91 -22.04
C GLU A 28 -27.45 -3.29 -20.64
N ASN A 29 -27.21 -4.58 -20.37
CA ASN A 29 -26.82 -5.10 -19.07
C ASN A 29 -25.44 -5.74 -19.11
N PHE A 30 -24.53 -5.20 -18.31
CA PHE A 30 -23.15 -5.65 -18.28
C PHE A 30 -22.99 -7.09 -17.80
N LEU A 31 -23.79 -7.52 -16.82
CA LEU A 31 -23.69 -8.90 -16.30
C LEU A 31 -24.19 -9.93 -17.32
N HIS A 32 -25.18 -9.58 -18.17
CA HIS A 32 -25.61 -10.44 -19.28
C HIS A 32 -24.51 -10.57 -20.33
N PHE A 33 -23.82 -9.46 -20.64
CA PHE A 33 -22.65 -9.46 -21.50
C PHE A 33 -21.52 -10.34 -20.93
N VAL A 34 -21.19 -10.21 -19.65
CA VAL A 34 -20.17 -11.04 -18.98
C VAL A 34 -20.49 -12.51 -19.12
N ARG A 35 -21.72 -12.92 -18.83
CA ARG A 35 -22.15 -14.33 -18.93
C ARG A 35 -22.10 -14.87 -20.35
N ARG A 36 -22.34 -14.02 -21.34
CA ARG A 36 -22.25 -14.39 -22.76
C ARG A 36 -20.81 -14.57 -23.19
N MET A 37 -19.91 -13.66 -22.79
CA MET A 37 -18.51 -13.67 -23.20
C MET A 37 -17.64 -14.62 -22.36
N TRP A 38 -18.17 -15.08 -21.23
CA TRP A 38 -17.46 -15.99 -20.32
C TRP A 38 -18.42 -17.12 -19.86
N PRO A 39 -18.52 -18.21 -20.65
CA PRO A 39 -19.50 -19.28 -20.41
C PRO A 39 -19.37 -19.98 -19.05
N ASP A 40 -18.13 -20.17 -18.57
CA ASP A 40 -17.85 -20.85 -17.27
C ASP A 40 -17.88 -19.89 -16.07
N PHE A 41 -18.42 -18.67 -16.25
CA PHE A 41 -18.45 -17.66 -15.22
C PHE A 41 -19.40 -18.02 -14.06
N ILE A 42 -18.83 -18.15 -12.87
CA ILE A 42 -19.59 -18.39 -11.64
C ILE A 42 -19.99 -17.05 -11.03
N THR A 43 -21.27 -16.72 -11.09
CA THR A 43 -21.79 -15.44 -10.59
C THR A 43 -21.89 -15.46 -9.07
N GLY A 44 -21.18 -14.56 -8.39
CA GLY A 44 -21.34 -14.27 -6.96
C GLY A 44 -22.13 -12.98 -6.70
N ARG A 45 -22.42 -12.70 -5.43
CA ARG A 45 -23.14 -11.49 -4.99
C ARG A 45 -22.40 -10.21 -5.37
N HIS A 46 -21.11 -10.17 -5.17
CA HIS A 46 -20.25 -9.01 -5.47
C HIS A 46 -20.26 -8.64 -6.95
N HIS A 47 -20.36 -9.63 -7.86
CA HIS A 47 -20.44 -9.37 -9.29
C HIS A 47 -21.67 -8.55 -9.69
N LYS A 48 -22.81 -8.78 -9.02
CA LYS A 48 -24.03 -7.99 -9.24
C LYS A 48 -23.84 -6.55 -8.80
N ILE A 49 -23.18 -6.33 -7.66
CA ILE A 49 -22.87 -5.00 -7.13
C ILE A 49 -21.93 -4.26 -8.09
N ILE A 50 -20.84 -4.90 -8.50
CA ILE A 50 -19.84 -4.31 -9.42
C ILE A 50 -20.49 -3.99 -10.75
N ALA A 51 -21.28 -4.91 -11.31
CA ALA A 51 -21.95 -4.71 -12.61
C ALA A 51 -22.91 -3.50 -12.56
N GLU A 52 -23.72 -3.37 -11.51
CA GLU A 52 -24.57 -2.19 -11.31
C GLU A 52 -23.77 -0.88 -11.32
N LYS A 53 -22.66 -0.82 -10.58
CA LYS A 53 -21.83 0.39 -10.54
C LYS A 53 -21.18 0.71 -11.89
N LEU A 54 -20.67 -0.31 -12.57
CA LEU A 54 -20.09 -0.14 -13.91
C LEU A 54 -21.15 0.28 -14.95
N GLU A 55 -22.38 -0.22 -14.85
CA GLU A 55 -23.51 0.24 -15.69
C GLU A 55 -23.84 1.71 -15.45
N ARG A 56 -23.79 2.20 -14.20
CA ARG A 56 -23.95 3.63 -13.90
C ARG A 56 -22.80 4.47 -14.46
N VAL A 57 -21.57 3.94 -14.46
CA VAL A 57 -20.45 4.58 -15.14
C VAL A 57 -20.72 4.67 -16.65
N ALA A 58 -21.19 3.61 -17.28
CA ALA A 58 -21.51 3.57 -18.71
C ALA A 58 -22.63 4.54 -19.11
N LYS A 59 -23.62 4.73 -18.24
CA LYS A 59 -24.71 5.71 -18.42
C LYS A 59 -24.26 7.16 -18.14
N GLY A 60 -23.06 7.36 -17.61
CA GLY A 60 -22.54 8.67 -17.25
C GLY A 60 -23.10 9.24 -15.94
N GLU A 61 -23.82 8.45 -15.18
CA GLU A 61 -24.40 8.78 -13.87
C GLU A 61 -23.34 8.79 -12.77
N LEU A 62 -22.30 7.95 -12.91
CA LEU A 62 -21.18 7.80 -11.99
C LEU A 62 -19.87 8.10 -12.72
N LYS A 63 -19.15 9.13 -12.26
CA LYS A 63 -17.90 9.58 -12.91
C LYS A 63 -16.64 9.12 -12.22
N ARG A 64 -16.71 8.79 -10.94
CA ARG A 64 -15.57 8.40 -10.10
C ARG A 64 -15.98 7.19 -9.28
N LEU A 65 -15.40 6.05 -9.60
CA LEU A 65 -15.70 4.77 -8.94
C LEU A 65 -14.42 4.14 -8.42
N ILE A 66 -14.43 3.76 -7.15
CA ILE A 66 -13.41 2.91 -6.52
C ILE A 66 -14.04 1.57 -6.17
N ILE A 67 -13.36 0.47 -6.52
CA ILE A 67 -13.73 -0.88 -6.11
C ILE A 67 -12.53 -1.52 -5.43
N ASN A 68 -12.65 -1.72 -4.13
CA ASN A 68 -11.65 -2.42 -3.33
C ASN A 68 -12.11 -3.86 -3.09
N MET A 69 -11.30 -4.83 -3.45
CA MET A 69 -11.66 -6.24 -3.34
C MET A 69 -10.44 -7.14 -3.21
N ALA A 70 -10.61 -8.26 -2.54
CA ALA A 70 -9.58 -9.25 -2.31
C ALA A 70 -8.95 -9.78 -3.63
N PRO A 71 -7.71 -10.28 -3.58
CA PRO A 71 -7.10 -10.97 -4.71
C PRO A 71 -7.96 -12.16 -5.17
N ARG A 72 -7.89 -12.48 -6.47
CA ARG A 72 -8.59 -13.62 -7.07
C ARG A 72 -10.14 -13.60 -6.97
N HIS A 73 -10.73 -12.42 -6.77
CA HIS A 73 -12.19 -12.23 -6.79
C HIS A 73 -12.69 -11.58 -8.10
N THR A 74 -11.92 -11.67 -9.18
CA THR A 74 -12.27 -11.25 -10.57
C THR A 74 -12.40 -9.74 -10.82
N LYS A 75 -11.94 -8.87 -9.89
CA LYS A 75 -12.01 -7.41 -10.08
C LYS A 75 -11.41 -6.93 -11.41
N SER A 76 -10.22 -7.44 -11.73
CA SER A 76 -9.49 -7.08 -12.96
C SER A 76 -10.16 -7.60 -14.23
N GLU A 77 -10.72 -8.84 -14.18
CA GLU A 77 -11.44 -9.39 -15.34
C GLU A 77 -12.70 -8.56 -15.66
N PHE A 78 -13.38 -8.05 -14.63
CA PHE A 78 -14.55 -7.18 -14.80
C PHE A 78 -14.15 -5.79 -15.30
N ALA A 79 -13.28 -5.10 -14.56
CA ALA A 79 -13.00 -3.68 -14.79
C ALA A 79 -11.98 -3.42 -15.90
N SER A 80 -10.97 -4.32 -16.08
CA SER A 80 -9.84 -4.08 -16.98
C SER A 80 -9.89 -4.87 -18.29
N PHE A 81 -10.79 -5.85 -18.37
CA PHE A 81 -10.96 -6.67 -19.56
C PHE A 81 -12.38 -6.54 -20.17
N LEU A 82 -13.40 -7.02 -19.45
CA LEU A 82 -14.75 -7.10 -20.00
C LEU A 82 -15.44 -5.73 -20.10
N PHE A 83 -15.26 -4.85 -19.10
CA PHE A 83 -15.88 -3.54 -19.11
C PHE A 83 -15.36 -2.63 -20.23
N PRO A 84 -14.06 -2.50 -20.51
CA PRO A 84 -13.56 -1.77 -21.67
C PRO A 84 -14.12 -2.29 -23.00
N ALA A 85 -14.22 -3.60 -23.17
CA ALA A 85 -14.82 -4.20 -24.35
C ALA A 85 -16.30 -3.81 -24.50
N TRP A 86 -17.06 -3.92 -23.41
CA TRP A 86 -18.48 -3.56 -23.40
C TRP A 86 -18.71 -2.08 -23.65
N MET A 87 -17.88 -1.21 -23.08
CA MET A 87 -17.93 0.25 -23.30
C MET A 87 -17.69 0.61 -24.77
N MET A 88 -16.69 -0.03 -25.40
CA MET A 88 -16.43 0.16 -26.85
C MET A 88 -17.55 -0.41 -27.72
N GLY A 89 -18.21 -1.47 -27.27
CA GLY A 89 -19.39 -1.99 -27.91
C GLY A 89 -20.53 -0.96 -28.00
N ARG A 90 -20.76 -0.27 -26.90
CA ARG A 90 -21.78 0.76 -26.75
C ARG A 90 -21.40 2.08 -27.43
N ASN A 91 -20.12 2.39 -27.47
CA ASN A 91 -19.57 3.59 -28.11
C ASN A 91 -18.25 3.28 -28.82
N PRO A 92 -18.31 2.91 -30.13
CA PRO A 92 -17.11 2.53 -30.88
C PRO A 92 -16.08 3.66 -31.07
N SER A 93 -16.42 4.91 -30.78
CA SER A 93 -15.50 6.06 -30.87
C SER A 93 -14.83 6.40 -29.54
N MET A 94 -15.13 5.65 -28.46
CA MET A 94 -14.61 5.90 -27.10
C MET A 94 -13.11 5.73 -27.03
N LYS A 95 -12.44 6.62 -26.28
CA LYS A 95 -11.01 6.56 -25.98
C LYS A 95 -10.81 6.05 -24.57
N ILE A 96 -10.17 4.89 -24.42
CA ILE A 96 -9.94 4.22 -23.15
C ILE A 96 -8.45 4.22 -22.84
N ILE A 97 -8.09 4.65 -21.64
CA ILE A 97 -6.75 4.50 -21.05
C ILE A 97 -6.85 3.42 -19.98
N GLN A 98 -6.08 2.34 -20.15
CA GLN A 98 -5.97 1.24 -19.19
C GLN A 98 -4.61 1.29 -18.52
N ALA A 99 -4.59 1.44 -17.21
CA ALA A 99 -3.37 1.51 -16.41
C ALA A 99 -3.29 0.37 -15.39
N THR A 100 -2.09 -0.15 -15.18
CA THR A 100 -1.77 -1.12 -14.11
C THR A 100 -0.39 -0.80 -13.55
N HIS A 101 0.03 -1.47 -12.45
CA HIS A 101 1.36 -1.25 -11.87
C HIS A 101 2.52 -1.53 -12.85
N THR A 102 2.34 -2.37 -13.90
CA THR A 102 3.32 -2.58 -14.97
C THR A 102 2.71 -2.41 -16.35
N THR A 103 3.52 -1.89 -17.28
CA THR A 103 3.09 -1.79 -18.70
C THR A 103 2.79 -3.16 -19.30
N GLU A 104 3.54 -4.20 -18.92
CA GLU A 104 3.34 -5.56 -19.43
C GLU A 104 1.93 -6.09 -19.09
N LEU A 105 1.49 -5.93 -17.86
CA LEU A 105 0.16 -6.33 -17.43
C LEU A 105 -0.94 -5.55 -18.15
N ALA A 106 -0.77 -4.22 -18.29
CA ALA A 106 -1.70 -3.38 -19.03
C ALA A 106 -1.81 -3.82 -20.50
N VAL A 107 -0.69 -4.12 -21.16
CA VAL A 107 -0.64 -4.64 -22.54
C VAL A 107 -1.32 -6.00 -22.64
N ASN A 108 -1.20 -6.85 -21.62
CA ASN A 108 -1.90 -8.13 -21.60
C ASN A 108 -3.43 -7.95 -21.60
N PHE A 109 -3.96 -7.03 -20.78
CA PHE A 109 -5.38 -6.67 -20.83
C PHE A 109 -5.78 -6.09 -22.19
N GLY A 110 -4.94 -5.22 -22.75
CA GLY A 110 -5.18 -4.67 -24.10
C GLY A 110 -5.27 -5.74 -25.18
N ARG A 111 -4.43 -6.77 -25.10
CA ARG A 111 -4.49 -7.93 -25.99
C ARG A 111 -5.76 -8.75 -25.80
N LYS A 112 -6.13 -9.06 -24.54
CA LYS A 112 -7.37 -9.77 -24.22
C LYS A 112 -8.59 -9.03 -24.76
N THR A 113 -8.69 -7.74 -24.49
CA THR A 113 -9.81 -6.88 -24.94
C THR A 113 -9.90 -6.82 -26.46
N LYS A 114 -8.75 -6.65 -27.13
CA LYS A 114 -8.69 -6.65 -28.59
C LYS A 114 -9.17 -7.97 -29.20
N ASN A 115 -8.70 -9.10 -28.65
CA ASN A 115 -9.10 -10.43 -29.11
C ASN A 115 -10.59 -10.69 -28.90
N LEU A 116 -11.14 -10.21 -27.77
CA LEU A 116 -12.58 -10.31 -27.51
C LEU A 116 -13.40 -9.54 -28.55
N ILE A 117 -13.00 -8.31 -28.87
CA ILE A 117 -13.68 -7.48 -29.89
C ILE A 117 -13.62 -8.13 -31.27
N ASP A 118 -12.57 -8.90 -31.56
CA ASP A 118 -12.44 -9.61 -32.83
C ASP A 118 -13.16 -10.97 -32.86
N ASN A 119 -13.70 -11.45 -31.72
CA ASN A 119 -14.45 -12.70 -31.63
C ASN A 119 -15.83 -12.57 -32.29
N GLU A 120 -16.30 -13.62 -32.94
CA GLU A 120 -17.59 -13.68 -33.61
C GLU A 120 -18.76 -13.48 -32.64
N GLU A 121 -18.72 -14.05 -31.43
CA GLU A 121 -19.75 -13.87 -30.42
C GLU A 121 -19.89 -12.40 -29.98
N TYR A 122 -18.77 -11.67 -29.88
CA TYR A 122 -18.81 -10.23 -29.59
C TYR A 122 -19.41 -9.45 -30.77
N LYS A 123 -19.02 -9.78 -32.00
CA LYS A 123 -19.56 -9.16 -33.24
C LYS A 123 -21.05 -9.39 -33.43
N GLU A 124 -21.59 -10.52 -32.93
CA GLU A 124 -23.03 -10.74 -32.91
C GLU A 124 -23.75 -9.76 -31.99
N VAL A 125 -23.14 -9.41 -30.84
CA VAL A 125 -23.71 -8.45 -29.89
C VAL A 125 -23.48 -7.01 -30.34
N PHE A 126 -22.29 -6.69 -30.86
CA PHE A 126 -21.87 -5.35 -31.27
C PHE A 126 -21.36 -5.33 -32.71
N PRO A 127 -22.24 -5.44 -33.72
CA PRO A 127 -21.85 -5.60 -35.13
C PRO A 127 -21.17 -4.36 -35.75
N ASP A 128 -21.35 -3.19 -35.12
CA ASP A 128 -20.79 -1.93 -35.63
C ASP A 128 -19.34 -1.69 -35.16
N VAL A 129 -18.82 -2.49 -34.21
CA VAL A 129 -17.45 -2.35 -33.71
C VAL A 129 -16.50 -3.10 -34.61
N LYS A 130 -15.52 -2.39 -35.18
CA LYS A 130 -14.49 -2.98 -36.04
C LYS A 130 -13.13 -2.40 -35.63
N LEU A 131 -12.11 -3.27 -35.56
CA LEU A 131 -10.74 -2.83 -35.38
C LEU A 131 -10.23 -2.10 -36.63
N ALA A 132 -9.46 -1.05 -36.48
CA ALA A 132 -8.81 -0.39 -37.58
C ALA A 132 -7.78 -1.33 -38.25
N ALA A 133 -7.66 -1.32 -39.56
CA ALA A 133 -6.87 -2.27 -40.34
C ALA A 133 -5.36 -2.24 -40.01
N ASP A 134 -4.85 -1.10 -39.58
CA ASP A 134 -3.45 -0.86 -39.19
C ASP A 134 -3.16 -1.09 -37.70
N SER A 135 -4.16 -1.38 -36.90
CA SER A 135 -4.09 -1.57 -35.46
C SER A 135 -3.52 -2.96 -35.07
N LYS A 136 -2.20 -3.16 -35.23
CA LYS A 136 -1.55 -4.45 -34.95
C LYS A 136 -1.03 -4.62 -33.52
N ALA A 137 -0.69 -3.54 -32.83
CA ALA A 137 -0.11 -3.58 -31.50
C ALA A 137 -1.14 -4.02 -30.43
N SER A 138 -0.65 -4.70 -29.38
CA SER A 138 -1.51 -5.16 -28.27
C SER A 138 -1.76 -4.07 -27.22
N GLY A 139 -0.79 -3.19 -27.00
CA GLY A 139 -0.87 -2.13 -26.01
C GLY A 139 -1.50 -0.84 -26.52
N ARG A 140 -1.64 -0.69 -27.85
CA ARG A 140 -2.35 0.44 -28.47
C ARG A 140 -3.02 -0.01 -29.75
N TRP A 141 -4.30 0.18 -29.81
CA TRP A 141 -5.09 -0.13 -30.99
C TRP A 141 -6.31 0.80 -31.08
N ASP A 142 -6.78 0.96 -32.30
CA ASP A 142 -7.86 1.87 -32.62
C ASP A 142 -9.02 1.10 -33.25
N THR A 143 -10.24 1.64 -33.12
CA THR A 143 -11.40 1.17 -33.86
C THR A 143 -11.55 1.94 -35.20
N SER A 144 -12.22 1.38 -36.15
CA SER A 144 -12.53 2.07 -37.42
C SER A 144 -13.40 3.31 -37.25
N SER A 145 -14.05 3.46 -36.10
CA SER A 145 -14.88 4.59 -35.70
C SER A 145 -14.14 5.70 -34.97
N GLY A 146 -12.79 5.60 -34.84
CA GLY A 146 -11.96 6.60 -34.18
C GLY A 146 -11.82 6.43 -32.65
N GLY A 147 -12.31 5.33 -32.09
CA GLY A 147 -12.05 4.95 -30.72
C GLY A 147 -10.60 4.48 -30.54
N MET A 148 -10.09 4.56 -29.34
CA MET A 148 -8.71 4.20 -28.99
C MET A 148 -8.66 3.42 -27.69
N TYR A 149 -7.85 2.37 -27.64
CA TYR A 149 -7.40 1.72 -26.41
C TYR A 149 -5.90 1.94 -26.23
N TYR A 150 -5.53 2.40 -25.06
CA TYR A 150 -4.15 2.64 -24.71
C TYR A 150 -3.77 2.04 -23.36
N ALA A 151 -2.86 1.07 -23.36
CA ALA A 151 -2.33 0.39 -22.20
C ALA A 151 -1.06 1.08 -21.69
N VAL A 152 -0.97 1.27 -20.36
CA VAL A 152 0.12 2.01 -19.73
C VAL A 152 0.42 1.46 -18.33
N GLY A 153 1.69 1.48 -17.92
CA GLY A 153 2.09 1.20 -16.53
C GLY A 153 2.13 2.48 -15.70
N VAL A 154 1.97 2.34 -14.38
CA VAL A 154 2.22 3.42 -13.42
C VAL A 154 3.64 3.98 -13.64
N GLY A 155 3.80 5.30 -13.54
CA GLY A 155 5.06 5.99 -13.81
C GLY A 155 5.32 6.29 -15.30
N SER A 156 4.54 5.73 -16.23
CA SER A 156 4.72 5.98 -17.66
C SER A 156 4.12 7.32 -18.10
N ASN A 157 4.69 7.88 -19.18
CA ASN A 157 4.25 9.16 -19.74
C ASN A 157 2.93 9.02 -20.53
N LEU A 158 1.93 9.84 -20.19
CA LEU A 158 0.63 9.97 -20.86
C LEU A 158 0.48 11.22 -21.72
N ALA A 159 1.58 11.96 -21.97
CA ALA A 159 1.51 13.23 -22.70
C ALA A 159 0.88 13.07 -24.10
N GLY A 160 0.05 14.03 -24.48
CA GLY A 160 -0.61 14.07 -25.80
C GLY A 160 -1.79 13.11 -25.99
N ARG A 161 -2.29 12.45 -24.94
CA ARG A 161 -3.40 11.48 -25.02
C ARG A 161 -4.54 11.89 -24.10
N GLY A 162 -5.77 11.86 -24.63
CA GLY A 162 -7.00 12.08 -23.87
C GLY A 162 -7.80 10.78 -23.78
N GLY A 163 -8.52 10.56 -22.67
CA GLY A 163 -9.40 9.42 -22.47
C GLY A 163 -10.80 9.84 -22.01
N ASP A 164 -11.81 9.18 -22.54
CA ASP A 164 -13.20 9.30 -22.08
C ASP A 164 -13.44 8.39 -20.86
N LEU A 165 -12.70 7.28 -20.80
CA LEU A 165 -12.65 6.35 -19.68
C LEU A 165 -11.19 6.08 -19.33
N VAL A 166 -10.86 6.22 -18.05
CA VAL A 166 -9.59 5.77 -17.47
C VAL A 166 -9.86 4.64 -16.49
N VAL A 167 -9.29 3.48 -16.72
CA VAL A 167 -9.33 2.35 -15.80
C VAL A 167 -7.95 2.20 -15.18
N ILE A 168 -7.88 2.19 -13.86
CA ILE A 168 -6.66 1.98 -13.10
C ILE A 168 -6.84 0.69 -12.28
N ASP A 169 -6.02 -0.30 -12.53
CA ASP A 169 -6.12 -1.62 -11.91
C ASP A 169 -4.84 -1.97 -11.16
N ASP A 170 -4.98 -2.19 -9.86
CA ASP A 170 -3.89 -2.50 -8.95
C ASP A 170 -2.65 -1.61 -9.22
N PRO A 171 -2.74 -0.28 -8.93
CA PRO A 171 -1.63 0.66 -9.22
C PRO A 171 -0.37 0.39 -8.40
N HIS A 172 -0.49 -0.39 -7.34
CA HIS A 172 0.61 -0.81 -6.47
C HIS A 172 0.93 -2.30 -6.67
N SER A 173 2.21 -2.61 -6.78
CA SER A 173 2.74 -3.97 -6.66
C SER A 173 3.14 -4.26 -5.22
N GLU A 174 3.38 -5.52 -4.89
CA GLU A 174 3.93 -5.89 -3.58
C GLU A 174 5.23 -5.11 -3.25
N GLN A 175 6.10 -4.92 -4.23
CA GLN A 175 7.35 -4.19 -4.05
C GLN A 175 7.14 -2.68 -3.80
N THR A 176 6.23 -2.04 -4.55
CA THR A 176 5.94 -0.61 -4.36
C THR A 176 5.17 -0.34 -3.07
N ALA A 177 4.36 -1.29 -2.62
CA ALA A 177 3.62 -1.20 -1.35
C ALA A 177 4.50 -1.39 -0.10
N MET A 178 5.78 -1.77 -0.26
CA MET A 178 6.73 -1.86 0.84
C MET A 178 7.36 -0.53 1.26
N SER A 179 7.08 0.56 0.55
CA SER A 179 7.68 1.87 0.87
C SER A 179 6.69 3.01 0.72
N ALA A 180 6.79 4.00 1.62
CA ALA A 180 6.03 5.25 1.52
C ALA A 180 6.23 5.92 0.15
N LYS A 181 7.48 5.94 -0.34
CA LYS A 181 7.82 6.47 -1.67
C LYS A 181 7.04 5.80 -2.81
N GLY A 182 6.80 4.49 -2.74
CA GLY A 182 6.04 3.79 -3.78
C GLY A 182 4.59 4.24 -3.86
N PHE A 183 3.99 4.62 -2.73
CA PHE A 183 2.65 5.20 -2.72
C PHE A 183 2.64 6.64 -3.26
N ASP A 184 3.64 7.45 -2.88
CA ASP A 184 3.77 8.84 -3.33
C ASP A 184 4.05 8.91 -4.84
N ASP A 185 4.96 8.08 -5.37
CA ASP A 185 5.26 7.99 -6.81
C ASP A 185 3.99 7.65 -7.63
N ALA A 186 3.13 6.75 -7.13
CA ALA A 186 1.87 6.41 -7.77
C ALA A 186 0.85 7.57 -7.72
N TRP A 187 0.80 8.30 -6.62
CA TRP A 187 -0.03 9.48 -6.45
C TRP A 187 0.38 10.62 -7.38
N ASP A 188 1.68 10.91 -7.44
CA ASP A 188 2.23 11.93 -8.33
C ASP A 188 1.96 11.60 -9.80
N TRP A 189 2.12 10.32 -10.17
CA TRP A 189 1.76 9.85 -11.49
C TRP A 189 0.26 10.01 -11.78
N TYR A 190 -0.62 9.67 -10.83
CA TYR A 190 -2.08 9.81 -11.00
C TYR A 190 -2.47 11.28 -11.21
N THR A 191 -1.98 12.17 -10.37
CA THR A 191 -2.31 13.61 -10.41
C THR A 191 -1.69 14.31 -11.61
N GLY A 192 -0.47 13.96 -11.98
CA GLY A 192 0.25 14.53 -13.13
C GLY A 192 -0.12 13.94 -14.48
N GLY A 193 -0.67 12.71 -14.51
CA GLY A 193 -1.00 11.96 -15.72
C GLY A 193 -2.50 11.68 -15.89
N PRO A 194 -3.01 10.55 -15.39
CA PRO A 194 -4.37 10.06 -15.67
C PRO A 194 -5.46 11.10 -15.43
N ARG A 195 -5.41 11.78 -14.28
CA ARG A 195 -6.42 12.79 -13.92
C ARG A 195 -6.46 13.96 -14.92
N GLN A 196 -5.30 14.41 -15.40
CA GLN A 196 -5.17 15.51 -16.37
C GLN A 196 -5.48 15.10 -17.80
N ARG A 197 -5.53 13.80 -18.11
CA ARG A 197 -5.83 13.27 -19.45
C ARG A 197 -7.29 12.92 -19.64
N LEU A 198 -8.10 13.03 -18.59
CA LEU A 198 -9.51 12.80 -18.67
C LEU A 198 -10.19 13.90 -19.47
N GLN A 199 -10.95 13.50 -20.49
CA GLN A 199 -11.76 14.41 -21.30
C GLN A 199 -12.94 14.99 -20.47
N PRO A 200 -13.46 16.17 -20.81
CA PRO A 200 -14.67 16.70 -20.16
C PRO A 200 -15.81 15.68 -20.18
N GLY A 201 -16.40 15.41 -19.02
CA GLY A 201 -17.45 14.40 -18.87
C GLY A 201 -16.96 12.96 -18.75
N GLY A 202 -15.67 12.71 -18.87
CA GLY A 202 -15.06 11.37 -18.75
C GLY A 202 -15.11 10.79 -17.34
N SER A 203 -14.90 9.47 -17.26
CA SER A 203 -15.00 8.70 -16.02
C SER A 203 -13.67 8.05 -15.65
N ILE A 204 -13.43 7.89 -14.35
CA ILE A 204 -12.31 7.09 -13.83
C ILE A 204 -12.86 5.95 -12.99
N VAL A 205 -12.39 4.73 -13.27
CA VAL A 205 -12.66 3.53 -12.48
C VAL A 205 -11.33 3.05 -11.91
N LEU A 206 -11.20 3.06 -10.59
CA LEU A 206 -10.07 2.47 -9.87
C LEU A 206 -10.52 1.14 -9.27
N VAL A 207 -9.81 0.08 -9.59
CA VAL A 207 -9.98 -1.21 -8.91
C VAL A 207 -8.66 -1.62 -8.29
N GLN A 208 -8.68 -1.98 -7.02
CA GLN A 208 -7.46 -2.43 -6.37
C GLN A 208 -7.71 -3.35 -5.18
N THR A 209 -6.67 -4.07 -4.82
CA THR A 209 -6.51 -4.64 -3.49
C THR A 209 -5.92 -3.58 -2.57
N ARG A 210 -6.45 -3.41 -1.36
CA ARG A 210 -5.91 -2.47 -0.38
C ARG A 210 -4.57 -2.95 0.16
N TRP A 211 -3.66 -2.03 0.38
CA TRP A 211 -2.33 -2.30 0.93
C TRP A 211 -2.06 -1.51 2.21
N SER A 212 -2.48 -0.26 2.24
CA SER A 212 -2.20 0.71 3.30
C SER A 212 -3.23 1.83 3.25
N GLU A 213 -3.35 2.58 4.32
CA GLU A 213 -4.07 3.86 4.31
C GLU A 213 -3.46 4.89 3.35
N LYS A 214 -2.18 4.72 2.97
CA LYS A 214 -1.47 5.58 2.00
C LYS A 214 -1.58 5.10 0.56
N ASP A 215 -2.23 3.98 0.28
CA ASP A 215 -2.45 3.52 -1.08
C ASP A 215 -3.34 4.49 -1.89
N MET A 216 -3.49 4.24 -3.20
CA MET A 216 -4.24 5.14 -4.08
C MET A 216 -5.66 5.42 -3.56
N THR A 217 -6.38 4.41 -3.07
CA THR A 217 -7.71 4.61 -2.46
C THR A 217 -7.64 5.53 -1.24
N GLY A 218 -6.71 5.28 -0.32
CA GLY A 218 -6.57 6.09 0.89
C GLY A 218 -6.21 7.54 0.59
N GLN A 219 -5.37 7.79 -0.42
CA GLN A 219 -5.03 9.15 -0.84
C GLN A 219 -6.21 9.87 -1.50
N LEU A 220 -7.00 9.16 -2.33
CA LEU A 220 -8.23 9.71 -2.93
C LEU A 220 -9.29 10.04 -1.88
N ILE A 221 -9.49 9.17 -0.88
CA ILE A 221 -10.40 9.42 0.25
C ILE A 221 -9.98 10.67 1.02
N ARG A 222 -8.68 10.83 1.32
CA ARG A 222 -8.16 12.01 2.00
C ARG A 222 -8.33 13.29 1.18
N ALA A 223 -8.06 13.22 -0.14
CA ALA A 223 -8.26 14.37 -1.02
C ALA A 223 -9.74 14.80 -1.08
N MET A 224 -10.66 13.83 -1.19
CA MET A 224 -12.11 14.05 -1.17
C MET A 224 -12.59 14.66 0.17
N ALA A 225 -12.08 14.17 1.29
CA ALA A 225 -12.44 14.66 2.62
C ALA A 225 -11.90 16.08 2.89
N LYS A 226 -10.71 16.41 2.33
CA LYS A 226 -10.04 17.71 2.54
C LYS A 226 -10.71 18.84 1.77
N ASP A 227 -11.21 18.58 0.56
CA ASP A 227 -11.77 19.60 -0.33
C ASP A 227 -13.07 19.10 -0.99
N PRO A 228 -14.22 19.70 -0.69
CA PRO A 228 -15.49 19.37 -1.32
C PRO A 228 -15.53 19.60 -2.85
N LEU A 229 -14.60 20.40 -3.40
CA LEU A 229 -14.46 20.63 -4.84
C LEU A 229 -13.58 19.59 -5.53
N ALA A 230 -12.88 18.75 -4.77
CA ALA A 230 -12.13 17.62 -5.31
C ALA A 230 -13.08 16.59 -5.94
N ASP A 231 -12.52 15.68 -6.75
CA ASP A 231 -13.30 14.56 -7.30
C ASP A 231 -13.97 13.78 -6.16
N GLN A 232 -15.30 13.66 -6.25
CA GLN A 232 -16.09 12.89 -5.28
C GLN A 232 -16.26 11.47 -5.80
N TRP A 233 -15.81 10.51 -4.99
CA TRP A 233 -15.74 9.10 -5.36
C TRP A 233 -16.83 8.28 -4.68
N GLU A 234 -17.50 7.44 -5.45
CA GLU A 234 -18.27 6.34 -4.88
C GLU A 234 -17.35 5.16 -4.65
N ILE A 235 -17.34 4.66 -3.41
CA ILE A 235 -16.41 3.63 -2.95
C ILE A 235 -17.19 2.36 -2.66
N VAL A 236 -16.78 1.26 -3.27
CA VAL A 236 -17.31 -0.09 -3.05
C VAL A 236 -16.23 -0.93 -2.40
N GLU A 237 -16.40 -1.26 -1.14
CA GLU A 237 -15.50 -2.13 -0.39
C GLU A 237 -16.13 -3.51 -0.24
N LEU A 238 -15.43 -4.53 -0.73
CA LEU A 238 -15.89 -5.92 -0.78
C LEU A 238 -14.89 -6.79 -0.03
N PRO A 239 -15.06 -6.97 1.30
CA PRO A 239 -14.22 -7.84 2.09
C PRO A 239 -14.41 -9.29 1.67
N ALA A 240 -13.37 -10.12 1.79
CA ALA A 240 -13.45 -11.55 1.47
C ALA A 240 -14.45 -12.29 2.37
N ILE A 241 -14.58 -11.84 3.62
CA ILE A 241 -15.58 -12.33 4.58
C ILE A 241 -16.32 -11.10 5.11
N PHE A 242 -17.63 -11.07 4.94
CA PHE A 242 -18.49 -10.01 5.46
C PHE A 242 -18.65 -10.10 6.99
N GLU A 243 -19.20 -9.06 7.62
CA GLU A 243 -19.47 -9.01 9.07
C GLU A 243 -20.40 -10.13 9.55
N ASP A 244 -21.28 -10.64 8.68
CA ASP A 244 -22.15 -11.78 8.96
C ASP A 244 -21.43 -13.14 8.91
N GLY A 245 -20.10 -13.13 8.73
CA GLY A 245 -19.25 -14.32 8.66
C GLY A 245 -19.31 -15.08 7.34
N LYS A 246 -20.03 -14.57 6.33
CA LYS A 246 -20.13 -15.24 5.03
C LYS A 246 -19.08 -14.79 4.05
N PRO A 247 -18.51 -15.70 3.24
CA PRO A 247 -17.63 -15.33 2.14
C PRO A 247 -18.32 -14.38 1.15
N CYS A 248 -17.53 -13.49 0.56
CA CYS A 248 -17.97 -12.59 -0.54
C CYS A 248 -18.43 -13.39 -1.76
N TRP A 249 -17.79 -14.51 -2.01
CA TRP A 249 -18.05 -15.39 -3.15
C TRP A 249 -18.09 -16.87 -2.74
N PRO A 250 -19.13 -17.30 -2.00
CA PRO A 250 -19.22 -18.67 -1.44
C PRO A 250 -19.29 -19.75 -2.52
N GLU A 251 -19.71 -19.42 -3.73
CA GLU A 251 -19.77 -20.35 -4.86
C GLU A 251 -18.40 -20.74 -5.40
N PHE A 252 -17.35 -20.00 -5.05
CA PHE A 252 -15.98 -20.23 -5.49
C PHE A 252 -14.98 -20.32 -4.33
N TRP A 253 -15.11 -19.47 -3.30
CA TRP A 253 -14.28 -19.46 -2.10
C TRP A 253 -15.09 -19.94 -0.90
N SER A 254 -14.78 -21.12 -0.39
CA SER A 254 -15.38 -21.59 0.86
C SER A 254 -14.83 -20.80 2.07
N LEU A 255 -15.56 -20.82 3.18
CA LEU A 255 -15.07 -20.23 4.42
C LEU A 255 -13.83 -20.96 4.94
N GLU A 256 -13.72 -22.27 4.68
CA GLU A 256 -12.56 -23.07 5.06
C GLU A 256 -11.31 -22.63 4.28
N ASP A 257 -11.41 -22.45 2.95
CA ASP A 257 -10.31 -21.95 2.12
C ASP A 257 -9.84 -20.57 2.57
N LEU A 258 -10.76 -19.64 2.82
CA LEU A 258 -10.43 -18.29 3.29
C LEU A 258 -9.79 -18.31 4.68
N THR A 259 -10.24 -19.20 5.57
CA THR A 259 -9.65 -19.38 6.90
C THR A 259 -8.22 -19.94 6.80
N ALA A 260 -7.98 -20.89 5.90
CA ALA A 260 -6.64 -21.41 5.64
C ALA A 260 -5.69 -20.32 5.09
N VAL A 261 -6.18 -19.48 4.17
CA VAL A 261 -5.41 -18.30 3.71
C VAL A 261 -5.10 -17.36 4.86
N ARG A 262 -6.10 -17.02 5.69
CA ARG A 262 -5.92 -16.16 6.86
C ARG A 262 -4.86 -16.67 7.83
N ALA A 263 -4.82 -17.98 8.06
CA ALA A 263 -3.81 -18.61 8.93
C ALA A 263 -2.39 -18.62 8.32
N SER A 264 -2.28 -18.44 6.98
CA SER A 264 -1.02 -18.55 6.24
C SER A 264 -0.34 -17.21 5.97
N ILE A 265 -1.00 -16.08 6.27
CA ILE A 265 -0.46 -14.74 6.02
C ILE A 265 -0.55 -13.88 7.28
N PRO A 266 0.32 -12.86 7.43
CA PRO A 266 0.26 -11.95 8.57
C PRO A 266 -1.14 -11.30 8.71
N PRO A 267 -1.64 -11.09 9.94
CA PRO A 267 -2.93 -10.44 10.20
C PRO A 267 -3.10 -9.09 9.49
N SER A 268 -2.03 -8.28 9.44
CA SER A 268 -2.01 -7.01 8.73
C SER A 268 -2.30 -7.16 7.23
N LYS A 269 -1.65 -8.13 6.56
CA LYS A 269 -1.92 -8.42 5.15
C LYS A 269 -3.33 -8.95 4.94
N TRP A 270 -3.83 -9.79 5.85
CA TRP A 270 -5.20 -10.26 5.79
C TRP A 270 -6.20 -9.11 5.87
N ASN A 271 -6.05 -8.25 6.87
CA ASN A 271 -6.96 -7.13 7.09
C ASN A 271 -6.93 -6.14 5.92
N ALA A 272 -5.75 -5.75 5.45
CA ALA A 272 -5.63 -4.86 4.31
C ALA A 272 -6.17 -5.49 3.01
N GLN A 273 -5.63 -6.64 2.61
CA GLN A 273 -5.84 -7.17 1.27
C GLN A 273 -7.12 -7.98 1.13
N TYR A 274 -7.52 -8.70 2.18
CA TYR A 274 -8.72 -9.55 2.14
C TYR A 274 -9.94 -8.88 2.77
N GLN A 275 -9.76 -8.12 3.85
CA GLN A 275 -10.86 -7.41 4.50
C GLN A 275 -11.03 -5.96 4.01
N GLN A 276 -10.15 -5.46 3.15
CA GLN A 276 -10.15 -4.10 2.61
C GLN A 276 -10.04 -3.01 3.70
N ASN A 277 -9.55 -3.36 4.87
CA ASN A 277 -9.40 -2.50 6.02
C ASN A 277 -7.92 -2.40 6.43
N PRO A 278 -7.08 -1.63 5.72
CA PRO A 278 -5.72 -1.37 6.15
C PRO A 278 -5.76 -0.44 7.37
N THR A 279 -5.30 -0.92 8.49
CA THR A 279 -5.11 -0.11 9.69
C THR A 279 -3.65 0.27 9.83
N GLY A 280 -3.37 1.50 10.25
CA GLY A 280 -1.99 2.00 10.40
C GLY A 280 -1.19 1.19 11.43
N GLU A 281 -1.84 0.70 12.47
CA GLU A 281 -1.21 -0.05 13.56
C GLU A 281 -0.98 -1.54 13.24
N GLU A 282 -1.80 -2.15 12.41
CA GLU A 282 -1.68 -3.60 12.09
C GLU A 282 -0.54 -3.94 11.12
N ASN A 283 0.09 -2.94 10.51
CA ASN A 283 1.31 -3.08 9.71
C ASN A 283 2.57 -2.73 10.50
N ALA A 284 2.44 -2.42 11.78
CA ALA A 284 3.57 -2.12 12.64
C ALA A 284 4.51 -3.33 12.74
N ILE A 285 5.80 -3.10 12.49
CA ILE A 285 6.82 -4.10 12.78
C ILE A 285 6.90 -4.35 14.29
N ILE A 286 6.63 -3.29 15.07
CA ILE A 286 6.55 -3.31 16.54
C ILE A 286 5.18 -2.78 16.93
N PRO A 287 4.19 -3.67 17.20
CA PRO A 287 2.87 -3.27 17.64
C PRO A 287 2.89 -2.58 19.01
N ARG A 288 1.92 -1.69 19.25
CA ARG A 288 1.77 -0.97 20.52
C ARG A 288 1.66 -1.91 21.74
N GLU A 289 1.00 -3.03 21.60
CA GLU A 289 0.81 -4.02 22.67
C GLU A 289 2.07 -4.74 23.09
N TRP A 290 3.17 -4.63 22.35
CA TRP A 290 4.47 -5.21 22.76
C TRP A 290 5.24 -4.33 23.73
N TRP A 291 4.78 -3.12 24.00
CA TRP A 291 5.36 -2.23 24.98
C TRP A 291 4.82 -2.53 26.37
N ASN A 292 5.71 -2.80 27.32
CA ASN A 292 5.33 -2.91 28.71
C ASN A 292 5.15 -1.52 29.33
N LYS A 293 4.11 -1.36 30.13
CA LYS A 293 3.83 -0.09 30.82
C LYS A 293 4.57 -0.04 32.16
N TRP A 294 5.27 1.06 32.39
CA TRP A 294 5.86 1.37 33.68
C TRP A 294 4.90 2.24 34.47
N GLU A 295 4.27 1.66 35.48
CA GLU A 295 3.20 2.32 36.27
C GLU A 295 3.74 3.10 37.49
N GLN A 296 5.03 2.96 37.83
CA GLN A 296 5.62 3.64 38.98
C GLN A 296 6.01 5.07 38.63
N GLU A 297 5.88 6.00 39.59
CA GLU A 297 6.28 7.40 39.41
C GLU A 297 7.80 7.57 39.30
N GLN A 298 8.57 6.72 39.99
CA GLN A 298 10.02 6.73 39.98
C GLN A 298 10.57 5.77 38.95
N VAL A 299 11.60 6.19 38.25
CA VAL A 299 12.36 5.30 37.37
C VAL A 299 13.03 4.17 38.17
N PRO A 300 13.18 2.95 37.60
CA PRO A 300 13.88 1.86 38.31
C PRO A 300 15.34 2.20 38.55
N GLN A 301 16.02 1.41 39.42
CA GLN A 301 17.46 1.52 39.56
C GLN A 301 18.15 1.14 38.24
N LEU A 302 18.80 2.13 37.61
CA LEU A 302 19.46 1.96 36.33
C LEU A 302 20.88 1.42 36.50
N GLN A 303 21.26 0.50 35.62
CA GLN A 303 22.64 -0.05 35.54
C GLN A 303 23.45 0.64 34.44
N TYR A 304 22.77 1.16 33.42
CA TYR A 304 23.38 1.78 32.25
C TYR A 304 22.39 2.72 31.57
N VAL A 305 22.84 3.84 31.04
CA VAL A 305 22.01 4.81 30.32
C VAL A 305 22.57 5.03 28.91
N ILE A 306 21.71 4.89 27.91
CA ILE A 306 22.04 5.08 26.50
C ILE A 306 21.27 6.29 25.99
N GLN A 307 21.95 7.23 25.33
CA GLN A 307 21.34 8.37 24.70
C GLN A 307 21.69 8.36 23.21
N SER A 308 20.68 8.48 22.36
CA SER A 308 20.81 8.38 20.90
C SER A 308 20.24 9.58 20.18
N TYR A 309 20.94 10.02 19.14
CA TYR A 309 20.62 11.21 18.35
C TYR A 309 20.50 10.87 16.86
N ASP A 310 19.35 11.11 16.28
CA ASP A 310 19.18 11.31 14.83
C ASP A 310 19.03 12.80 14.57
N THR A 311 19.89 13.37 13.70
CA THR A 311 20.01 14.82 13.59
C THR A 311 19.73 15.33 12.20
N ALA A 312 18.94 16.42 12.11
CA ALA A 312 18.74 17.24 10.93
C ALA A 312 18.96 18.72 11.29
N PHE A 313 19.66 19.49 10.45
CA PHE A 313 19.96 20.90 10.73
C PHE A 313 19.13 21.82 9.84
N SER A 314 17.87 21.99 10.10
CA SER A 314 17.09 23.00 9.40
C SER A 314 15.80 23.37 10.15
N LYS A 315 15.54 24.68 10.27
CA LYS A 315 14.28 25.22 10.79
C LYS A 315 13.17 25.31 9.72
N ARG A 316 13.41 24.87 8.47
CA ARG A 316 12.40 24.95 7.42
C ARG A 316 11.28 23.96 7.67
N GLU A 317 10.03 24.35 7.43
CA GLU A 317 8.84 23.50 7.60
C GLU A 317 8.88 22.20 6.76
N THR A 318 9.71 22.17 5.70
CA THR A 318 9.90 21.04 4.79
C THR A 318 11.10 20.15 5.14
N SER A 319 11.76 20.39 6.27
CA SER A 319 12.96 19.65 6.69
C SER A 319 12.62 18.55 7.69
N ASP A 320 13.43 17.49 7.71
CA ASP A 320 13.35 16.41 8.68
C ASP A 320 13.53 16.94 10.11
N PHE A 321 12.99 16.24 11.08
CA PHE A 321 13.18 16.56 12.49
C PHE A 321 14.53 16.05 13.00
N SER A 322 15.02 16.65 14.07
CA SER A 322 16.02 16.01 14.93
C SER A 322 15.28 15.27 16.04
N ALA A 323 15.71 14.05 16.34
CA ALA A 323 15.14 13.18 17.35
C ALA A 323 16.20 12.71 18.33
N ILE A 324 15.87 12.71 19.61
CA ILE A 324 16.73 12.30 20.71
C ILE A 324 15.94 11.33 21.59
N THR A 325 16.49 10.14 21.86
CA THR A 325 15.90 9.19 22.80
C THR A 325 16.89 8.79 23.87
N THR A 326 16.44 8.70 25.11
CA THR A 326 17.23 8.29 26.26
C THR A 326 16.64 7.03 26.87
N TRP A 327 17.47 6.03 27.09
CA TRP A 327 17.09 4.68 27.50
C TRP A 327 17.88 4.25 28.73
N GLY A 328 17.18 3.63 29.67
CA GLY A 328 17.82 3.03 30.87
C GLY A 328 17.80 1.51 30.80
N VAL A 329 18.92 0.87 31.15
CA VAL A 329 19.01 -0.58 31.33
C VAL A 329 18.78 -0.88 32.82
N PHE A 330 17.86 -1.78 33.12
CA PHE A 330 17.51 -2.15 34.48
C PHE A 330 17.14 -3.64 34.61
N TYR A 331 17.09 -4.17 35.81
CA TYR A 331 16.64 -5.53 36.08
C TYR A 331 15.29 -5.47 36.78
N PRO A 332 14.20 -5.98 36.14
CA PRO A 332 12.85 -5.92 36.71
C PRO A 332 12.72 -6.79 37.98
N VAL A 333 13.40 -7.93 37.99
CA VAL A 333 13.48 -8.86 39.13
C VAL A 333 14.91 -9.36 39.27
N GLU A 334 15.38 -9.54 40.53
CA GLU A 334 16.72 -10.07 40.82
C GLU A 334 16.86 -11.50 40.26
N GLY A 335 17.82 -11.69 39.34
CA GLY A 335 18.09 -12.98 38.69
C GLY A 335 17.44 -13.14 37.31
N GLU A 336 16.64 -12.18 36.83
CA GLU A 336 16.18 -12.09 35.46
C GLU A 336 17.15 -11.30 34.56
N GLY A 337 16.99 -11.40 33.26
CA GLY A 337 17.78 -10.65 32.27
C GLY A 337 17.54 -9.14 32.35
N PRO A 338 18.48 -8.31 31.85
CA PRO A 338 18.33 -6.87 31.83
C PRO A 338 17.24 -6.46 30.82
N ASN A 339 16.45 -5.46 31.19
CA ASN A 339 15.40 -4.86 30.36
C ASN A 339 15.75 -3.40 30.04
N LEU A 340 15.01 -2.81 29.11
CA LEU A 340 15.12 -1.43 28.70
C LEU A 340 13.89 -0.63 29.12
N ILE A 341 14.09 0.58 29.61
CA ILE A 341 13.02 1.56 29.85
C ILE A 341 13.31 2.86 29.13
N LEU A 342 12.30 3.40 28.43
CA LEU A 342 12.37 4.74 27.86
C LEU A 342 12.35 5.76 29.00
N LEU A 343 13.38 6.60 29.09
CA LEU A 343 13.51 7.64 30.12
C LEU A 343 13.03 9.00 29.60
N ASP A 344 13.35 9.32 28.34
CA ASP A 344 12.98 10.59 27.71
C ASP A 344 13.00 10.45 26.18
N SER A 345 12.17 11.23 25.48
CA SER A 345 12.28 11.45 24.05
C SER A 345 11.97 12.91 23.71
N LYS A 346 12.74 13.47 22.78
CA LYS A 346 12.55 14.82 22.27
C LYS A 346 12.62 14.82 20.75
N LYS A 347 11.72 15.52 20.11
CA LYS A 347 11.68 15.72 18.67
C LYS A 347 11.42 17.19 18.35
N GLY A 348 12.20 17.75 17.43
CA GLY A 348 12.04 19.16 17.05
C GLY A 348 12.84 19.56 15.83
N ARG A 349 12.51 20.73 15.28
CA ARG A 349 13.28 21.37 14.20
C ARG A 349 14.15 22.46 14.81
N TRP A 350 15.38 22.09 15.15
CA TRP A 350 16.34 22.94 15.79
C TRP A 350 17.46 23.34 14.83
N ASP A 351 17.96 24.58 14.95
CA ASP A 351 19.24 24.89 14.35
C ASP A 351 20.40 24.31 15.18
N PHE A 352 21.60 24.37 14.64
CA PHE A 352 22.75 23.72 15.30
C PHE A 352 23.03 24.27 16.72
N PRO A 353 22.99 25.59 17.00
CA PRO A 353 23.18 26.12 18.35
C PRO A 353 22.13 25.59 19.34
N GLU A 354 20.86 25.57 18.95
CA GLU A 354 19.76 25.05 19.78
C GLU A 354 19.91 23.56 20.06
N LEU A 355 20.19 22.77 19.02
CA LEU A 355 20.40 21.32 19.17
C LEU A 355 21.58 21.03 20.08
N LYS A 356 22.67 21.79 19.98
CA LYS A 356 23.84 21.67 20.86
C LYS A 356 23.48 21.97 22.32
N GLU A 357 22.73 23.04 22.59
CA GLU A 357 22.28 23.40 23.92
C GLU A 357 21.40 22.30 24.54
N ILE A 358 20.41 21.81 23.78
CA ILE A 358 19.54 20.70 24.18
C ILE A 358 20.37 19.43 24.47
N ALA A 359 21.33 19.10 23.64
CA ALA A 359 22.16 17.91 23.80
C ALA A 359 23.03 17.99 25.09
N LEU A 360 23.61 19.15 25.38
CA LEU A 360 24.37 19.38 26.61
C LEU A 360 23.50 19.34 27.87
N GLU A 361 22.29 19.92 27.81
CA GLU A 361 21.31 19.86 28.89
C GLU A 361 20.91 18.42 29.20
N LEU A 362 20.52 17.65 28.17
CA LEU A 362 20.11 16.25 28.32
C LEU A 362 21.25 15.37 28.80
N TYR A 363 22.48 15.61 28.32
CA TYR A 363 23.66 14.90 28.80
C TYR A 363 23.90 15.16 30.29
N SER A 364 23.84 16.41 30.73
CA SER A 364 24.03 16.79 32.13
C SER A 364 22.91 16.26 33.04
N PHE A 365 21.70 16.13 32.52
CA PHE A 365 20.58 15.63 33.32
C PHE A 365 20.56 14.12 33.48
N TRP A 366 20.85 13.38 32.41
CA TRP A 366 20.76 11.91 32.41
C TRP A 366 22.08 11.21 32.65
N GLU A 367 23.19 11.92 32.55
CA GLU A 367 24.55 11.40 32.69
C GLU A 367 24.78 10.04 31.97
N PRO A 368 24.49 9.97 30.65
CA PRO A 368 24.48 8.72 29.91
C PRO A 368 25.88 8.08 29.83
N ASP A 369 25.94 6.76 30.03
CA ASP A 369 27.16 5.96 29.87
C ASP A 369 27.56 5.81 28.40
N SER A 370 26.59 5.93 27.48
CA SER A 370 26.81 5.85 26.04
C SER A 370 26.00 6.93 25.29
N VAL A 371 26.70 7.74 24.52
CA VAL A 371 26.10 8.75 23.60
C VAL A 371 26.35 8.32 22.18
N ILE A 372 25.28 8.17 21.39
CA ILE A 372 25.32 7.70 20.00
C ILE A 372 24.80 8.82 19.11
N VAL A 373 25.54 9.17 18.06
CA VAL A 373 25.11 10.15 17.06
C VAL A 373 25.27 9.54 15.68
N GLU A 374 24.22 9.63 14.82
CA GLU A 374 24.31 9.14 13.46
C GLU A 374 25.34 9.93 12.66
N ALA A 375 26.26 9.20 11.98
CA ALA A 375 27.34 9.78 11.19
C ALA A 375 26.86 10.27 9.81
N LYS A 376 25.81 11.08 9.80
CA LYS A 376 25.38 11.86 8.63
C LYS A 376 26.10 13.22 8.61
N ALA A 377 25.98 13.97 7.51
CA ALA A 377 26.56 15.32 7.40
C ALA A 377 26.12 16.26 8.54
N SER A 378 24.92 16.07 9.05
CA SER A 378 24.34 16.80 10.18
C SER A 378 24.85 16.34 11.57
N GLY A 379 25.17 15.07 11.77
CA GLY A 379 25.66 14.56 13.08
C GLY A 379 27.11 14.85 13.36
N MET A 380 27.95 15.04 12.34
CA MET A 380 29.37 15.25 12.52
C MET A 380 29.75 16.52 13.29
N PRO A 381 29.12 17.71 13.03
CA PRO A 381 29.39 18.89 13.83
C PRO A 381 28.98 18.72 15.30
N LEU A 382 27.83 18.10 15.58
CA LEU A 382 27.39 17.81 16.95
C LEU A 382 28.39 16.91 17.67
N THR A 383 28.83 15.83 17.03
CA THR A 383 29.87 14.92 17.55
C THR A 383 31.15 15.67 17.89
N GLN A 384 31.63 16.57 17.04
CA GLN A 384 32.84 17.33 17.29
C GLN A 384 32.71 18.24 18.51
N GLU A 385 31.63 18.98 18.62
CA GLU A 385 31.35 19.87 19.74
C GLU A 385 31.20 19.12 21.06
N MET A 386 30.44 18.02 21.09
CA MET A 386 30.28 17.20 22.28
C MET A 386 31.64 16.62 22.75
N ARG A 387 32.47 16.14 21.80
CA ARG A 387 33.82 15.65 22.14
C ARG A 387 34.75 16.76 22.68
N GLN A 388 34.64 17.99 22.16
CA GLN A 388 35.41 19.12 22.71
C GLN A 388 35.00 19.49 24.14
N THR A 389 33.76 19.22 24.53
CA THR A 389 33.30 19.37 25.93
C THR A 389 33.59 18.17 26.80
N GLY A 390 34.32 17.17 26.28
CA GLY A 390 34.73 15.96 27.04
C GLY A 390 33.72 14.83 27.03
N ILE A 391 32.65 14.91 26.23
CA ILE A 391 31.62 13.88 26.12
C ILE A 391 32.09 12.80 25.13
N PRO A 392 32.18 11.53 25.53
CA PRO A 392 32.53 10.44 24.62
C PRO A 392 31.34 10.09 23.70
N VAL A 393 31.46 10.41 22.43
CA VAL A 393 30.42 10.12 21.45
C VAL A 393 30.81 8.97 20.53
N ILE A 394 29.90 8.02 20.35
CA ILE A 394 30.00 6.92 19.39
C ILE A 394 29.28 7.33 18.11
N ASN A 395 29.97 7.27 16.98
CA ASN A 395 29.35 7.52 15.69
C ASN A 395 28.69 6.23 15.19
N PHE A 396 27.37 6.31 14.92
CA PHE A 396 26.64 5.26 14.26
C PHE A 396 26.65 5.48 12.76
N THR A 397 27.14 4.50 12.00
CA THR A 397 27.15 4.57 10.53
C THR A 397 26.30 3.42 9.99
N PRO A 398 25.15 3.71 9.38
CA PRO A 398 24.34 2.67 8.74
C PRO A 398 25.16 1.97 7.64
N SER A 399 25.25 0.64 7.68
CA SER A 399 25.93 -0.14 6.62
C SER A 399 25.07 -0.21 5.35
N ARG A 400 25.71 -0.34 4.18
CA ARG A 400 25.01 -0.55 2.91
C ARG A 400 24.23 -1.86 2.99
N GLY A 401 22.89 -1.79 2.84
CA GLY A 401 21.97 -2.94 2.97
C GLY A 401 21.26 -3.03 4.32
N ASN A 402 21.59 -2.18 5.30
CA ASN A 402 20.89 -2.07 6.57
C ASN A 402 19.96 -0.85 6.51
N ASP A 403 18.85 -0.97 5.76
CA ASP A 403 17.82 0.06 5.67
C ASP A 403 17.06 0.19 7.00
N LYS A 404 16.25 1.25 7.10
CA LYS A 404 15.46 1.54 8.31
C LYS A 404 14.59 0.34 8.74
N VAL A 405 13.94 -0.32 7.79
CA VAL A 405 13.06 -1.47 8.03
C VAL A 405 13.85 -2.64 8.63
N SER A 406 15.03 -2.94 8.08
CA SER A 406 15.93 -3.99 8.60
C SER A 406 16.39 -3.69 10.02
N ARG A 407 16.66 -2.41 10.37
CA ARG A 407 17.04 -2.01 11.73
C ARG A 407 15.90 -2.21 12.74
N VAL A 408 14.66 -1.86 12.34
CA VAL A 408 13.48 -2.09 13.19
C VAL A 408 13.26 -3.59 13.40
N HIS A 409 13.37 -4.41 12.34
CA HIS A 409 13.31 -5.87 12.49
C HIS A 409 14.43 -6.43 13.38
N ALA A 410 15.63 -5.84 13.35
CA ALA A 410 16.72 -6.28 14.23
C ALA A 410 16.44 -6.05 15.71
N VAL A 411 15.62 -5.07 16.08
CA VAL A 411 15.29 -4.76 17.47
C VAL A 411 13.90 -5.24 17.89
N SER A 412 13.02 -5.59 16.95
CA SER A 412 11.65 -6.06 17.25
C SER A 412 11.60 -7.28 18.20
N PRO A 413 12.56 -8.24 18.20
CA PRO A 413 12.54 -9.33 19.16
C PRO A 413 12.67 -8.89 20.64
N LEU A 414 13.23 -7.72 20.92
CA LEU A 414 13.27 -7.18 22.29
C LEU A 414 11.86 -6.82 22.78
N PHE A 415 11.04 -6.28 21.91
CA PHE A 415 9.64 -5.94 22.20
C PHE A 415 8.77 -7.20 22.32
N GLU A 416 8.91 -8.13 21.38
CA GLU A 416 8.19 -9.41 21.39
C GLU A 416 8.51 -10.22 22.68
N ALA A 417 9.76 -10.16 23.16
CA ALA A 417 10.18 -10.79 24.40
C ALA A 417 9.73 -10.04 25.67
N GLY A 418 9.02 -8.90 25.53
CA GLY A 418 8.55 -8.10 26.67
C GLY A 418 9.66 -7.38 27.43
N MET A 419 10.79 -7.08 26.79
CA MET A 419 11.95 -6.48 27.43
C MET A 419 11.97 -4.96 27.40
N VAL A 420 11.02 -4.32 26.67
CA VAL A 420 10.99 -2.86 26.48
C VAL A 420 9.81 -2.26 27.22
N TRP A 421 10.12 -1.26 28.04
CA TRP A 421 9.18 -0.59 28.93
C TRP A 421 9.09 0.90 28.60
N ALA A 422 7.91 1.49 28.80
CA ALA A 422 7.69 2.91 28.64
C ALA A 422 6.78 3.45 29.76
N PRO A 423 7.06 4.67 30.29
CA PRO A 423 6.20 5.31 31.28
C PRO A 423 4.93 5.88 30.61
N ASP A 424 3.88 6.08 31.40
CA ASP A 424 2.67 6.78 30.96
C ASP A 424 2.92 8.30 30.94
N LYS A 425 3.62 8.76 29.90
CA LYS A 425 3.99 10.16 29.66
C LYS A 425 3.81 10.52 28.18
N THR A 426 3.54 11.80 27.90
CA THR A 426 3.29 12.31 26.54
C THR A 426 4.46 12.00 25.60
N PHE A 427 5.70 12.16 26.03
CA PHE A 427 6.87 11.88 25.21
C PHE A 427 6.99 10.39 24.82
N ALA A 428 6.59 9.49 25.72
CA ALA A 428 6.58 8.06 25.44
C ALA A 428 5.49 7.68 24.44
N GLU A 429 4.32 8.29 24.58
CA GLU A 429 3.20 8.09 23.66
C GLU A 429 3.55 8.54 22.24
N GLU A 430 4.23 9.68 22.07
CA GLU A 430 4.69 10.17 20.75
C GLU A 430 5.63 9.17 20.07
N LEU A 431 6.58 8.57 20.82
CA LEU A 431 7.47 7.55 20.28
C LEU A 431 6.71 6.27 19.95
N ILE A 432 5.82 5.80 20.82
CA ILE A 432 5.01 4.59 20.61
C ILE A 432 4.14 4.72 19.37
N GLU A 433 3.50 5.90 19.18
CA GLU A 433 2.69 6.17 17.98
C GLU A 433 3.53 6.13 16.69
N GLU A 434 4.70 6.76 16.70
CA GLU A 434 5.58 6.78 15.52
C GLU A 434 6.11 5.38 15.19
N VAL A 435 6.48 4.60 16.21
CA VAL A 435 6.95 3.20 16.06
C VAL A 435 5.81 2.30 15.55
N ALA A 436 4.61 2.43 16.12
CA ALA A 436 3.45 1.65 15.70
C ALA A 436 2.96 2.01 14.28
N ALA A 437 3.20 3.24 13.83
CA ALA A 437 2.90 3.66 12.47
C ALA A 437 3.98 3.27 11.44
N PHE A 438 5.19 2.91 11.87
CA PHE A 438 6.30 2.55 10.98
C PHE A 438 6.08 1.19 10.30
N PRO A 439 6.40 1.01 8.99
CA PRO A 439 7.07 1.94 8.07
C PRO A 439 6.15 2.94 7.34
N ASN A 440 4.86 2.96 7.62
CA ASN A 440 3.85 3.71 6.89
C ASN A 440 3.54 5.10 7.51
N GLY A 441 4.16 5.41 8.67
CA GLY A 441 4.05 6.69 9.36
C GLY A 441 4.48 7.89 8.51
N GLU A 442 4.03 9.10 8.89
CA GLU A 442 4.45 10.36 8.25
C GLU A 442 5.91 10.70 8.63
N TYR A 443 6.32 10.35 9.84
CA TYR A 443 7.64 10.60 10.40
C TYR A 443 8.25 9.30 10.91
N ASP A 444 9.59 9.23 10.91
CA ASP A 444 10.36 8.08 11.37
C ASP A 444 11.67 8.46 12.12
N ASP A 445 11.77 9.74 12.51
CA ASP A 445 12.96 10.28 13.15
C ASP A 445 13.17 9.69 14.56
N LEU A 446 12.11 9.54 15.36
CA LEU A 446 12.15 8.88 16.66
C LEU A 446 12.45 7.39 16.53
N VAL A 447 11.92 6.72 15.48
CA VAL A 447 12.22 5.31 15.18
C VAL A 447 13.70 5.12 14.90
N ASP A 448 14.33 6.02 14.14
CA ASP A 448 15.76 5.95 13.85
C ASP A 448 16.61 6.12 15.12
N SER A 449 16.30 7.13 15.94
CA SER A 449 16.97 7.33 17.21
C SER A 449 16.81 6.13 18.16
N MET A 450 15.59 5.57 18.27
CA MET A 450 15.31 4.37 19.06
C MET A 450 16.13 3.17 18.60
N THR A 451 16.08 2.87 17.28
CA THR A 451 16.76 1.68 16.76
C THR A 451 18.27 1.71 16.99
N GLN A 452 18.90 2.88 16.91
CA GLN A 452 20.32 3.04 17.22
C GLN A 452 20.63 2.69 18.69
N ALA A 453 19.80 3.17 19.62
CA ALA A 453 19.96 2.90 21.05
C ALA A 453 19.78 1.40 21.36
N LEU A 454 18.72 0.77 20.81
CA LEU A 454 18.42 -0.63 21.06
C LEU A 454 19.43 -1.58 20.39
N MET A 455 19.94 -1.23 19.22
CA MET A 455 21.05 -1.97 18.60
C MET A 455 22.33 -1.89 19.46
N ARG A 456 22.62 -0.74 20.06
CA ARG A 456 23.74 -0.60 21.00
C ARG A 456 23.57 -1.47 22.23
N TYR A 457 22.36 -1.55 22.77
CA TYR A 457 22.04 -2.44 23.86
C TYR A 457 22.32 -3.92 23.51
N ARG A 458 21.91 -4.39 22.34
CA ARG A 458 22.20 -5.75 21.84
C ARG A 458 23.70 -5.99 21.68
N GLN A 459 24.44 -5.07 21.09
CA GLN A 459 25.90 -5.17 20.87
C GLN A 459 26.71 -5.10 22.18
N GLY A 460 26.14 -4.53 23.22
CA GLY A 460 26.77 -4.41 24.53
C GLY A 460 26.82 -5.72 25.35
N ASN A 461 26.39 -6.85 24.79
CA ASN A 461 26.25 -8.15 25.45
C ASN A 461 25.33 -8.13 26.68
N PHE A 462 24.40 -7.22 26.77
CA PHE A 462 23.39 -7.20 27.83
C PHE A 462 22.37 -8.34 27.68
N VAL A 463 22.07 -8.78 26.43
CA VAL A 463 21.11 -9.84 26.13
C VAL A 463 21.59 -10.69 24.95
N GLN A 464 21.45 -12.02 25.06
CA GLN A 464 21.50 -12.97 23.95
C GLN A 464 20.09 -13.38 23.60
N LEU A 465 19.70 -13.16 22.33
CA LEU A 465 18.41 -13.60 21.78
C LEU A 465 18.61 -14.91 20.99
N PRO A 466 17.58 -15.80 20.89
CA PRO A 466 17.67 -17.00 20.08
C PRO A 466 18.01 -16.75 18.60
N SER A 467 17.77 -15.53 18.10
CA SER A 467 18.14 -15.10 16.76
C SER A 467 19.65 -14.82 16.59
N ASP A 468 20.38 -14.65 17.67
CA ASP A 468 21.81 -14.28 17.63
C ASP A 468 22.71 -15.48 17.30
N ASP A 469 22.23 -16.71 17.53
CA ASP A 469 22.96 -17.96 17.20
C ASP A 469 23.24 -18.12 15.69
N TRP A 470 22.51 -17.40 14.83
CA TRP A 470 22.72 -17.39 13.36
C TRP A 470 23.80 -16.40 12.92
N GLU A 471 24.08 -15.36 13.70
CA GLU A 471 25.06 -14.32 13.37
C GLU A 471 26.49 -14.67 13.85
N GLU A 472 26.65 -15.51 14.88
CA GLU A 472 27.97 -15.90 15.42
C GLU A 472 28.82 -16.69 14.40
N SER A 473 28.21 -17.43 13.47
CA SER A 473 28.95 -18.16 12.44
C SER A 473 29.71 -17.27 11.45
N ASP A 474 29.27 -15.99 11.31
CA ASP A 474 29.88 -15.04 10.37
C ASP A 474 30.79 -14.00 11.07
N GLN A 475 30.62 -13.79 12.38
CA GLN A 475 31.40 -12.80 13.15
C GLN A 475 32.74 -13.33 13.69
N SER A 476 32.92 -14.65 13.84
CA SER A 476 34.19 -15.23 14.29
C SER A 476 35.39 -14.93 13.38
N ALA A 477 35.18 -14.48 12.16
CA ALA A 477 36.20 -14.05 11.22
C ALA A 477 36.61 -12.58 11.37
N ARG A 478 35.90 -11.74 12.13
CA ARG A 478 36.14 -10.27 12.19
C ARG A 478 36.69 -9.73 13.51
N VAL A 479 36.71 -10.51 14.57
CA VAL A 479 37.17 -10.05 15.91
C VAL A 479 38.70 -9.94 16.04
N ARG A 480 39.50 -10.30 15.03
CA ARG A 480 40.98 -10.24 15.10
C ARG A 480 41.62 -8.92 14.63
N ALA A 481 40.84 -7.86 14.37
CA ALA A 481 41.36 -6.61 13.81
C ALA A 481 41.40 -5.40 14.73
N TYR A 482 41.24 -5.55 16.04
CA TYR A 482 41.39 -4.44 17.02
C TYR A 482 42.20 -4.85 18.22
N TYR A 483 43.53 -4.91 18.03
CA TYR A 483 44.53 -4.58 19.02
C TYR A 483 45.67 -3.88 18.32
#